data_cb3d9a1fab4ea336dc2daac5b3d73236
#
_entry.id   cb3d9a1fab4ea336dc2daac5b3d73236
#
_cell.length_a   1.000
_cell.length_b   1.000
_cell.length_c   1.000
_cell.angle_alpha   90.00
_cell.angle_beta   90.00
_cell.angle_gamma   90.00
#
_symmetry.space_group_name_H-M   'P 1'
#
loop_
_entity.id
_entity.type
_entity.pdbx_description
1 polymer ?
#
loop_
_entity_poly.entity_id
_entity_poly.type
_entity_poly.pdbx_seq_one_letter_code
_entity_poly.pdbx_strand_id
1 'polypeptide(L)'
;MKKHLIAIALILLLLIGGAILYFAQGDKAQLAAGADTGKEPVFTAPRSELIPTINVAKVKGWAADEKPVPARGLTVARFAEGLSHPRSMLVLPNGDILVAETNSPPRPSGGIVDRVMTYLMDKAGAGVPSANRITLLRDANGDGRAEVKTAFLTGLNSPYGMALVGDTLYVANTDALMAFPYKAGETRITAKGRKVLKLPANAPNIHWTKSLVASPEGLLYVGVGSNSNIGENGLDGEANRAAVLEVNPKTGGYRIYASGLRNPVGLAFEPNSKALWGVVNERDMLGSDLVPDYLTRVEFGAFYGWPWNYWGGYEDRRVQPQRPEVREYTKRPDYALGNHVAPLGLAFADKMKIGGAFTNGAFVGLHGSWNRKPAAGYKVVFVPFAPNGEVGKAKPVDVLTGFLNADGDARGRPVDVAGDAKGALLVSDDVGNVIWRVTGAK
;
A
#
# COMPACT_ATOMS: atom_id res chain seq x y z
N MET A 1 22.00 2.46 56.62
CA MET A 1 20.72 2.13 55.94
C MET A 1 20.33 3.11 54.84
N LYS A 2 20.12 4.42 55.08
CA LYS A 2 19.70 5.37 54.02
C LYS A 2 20.65 5.43 52.81
N LYS A 3 21.97 5.42 52.99
CA LYS A 3 22.95 5.45 51.88
C LYS A 3 22.90 4.20 50.99
N HIS A 4 22.65 3.02 51.57
CA HIS A 4 22.52 1.77 50.80
C HIS A 4 21.22 1.73 50.04
N LEU A 5 20.09 2.26 50.57
CA LEU A 5 18.83 2.37 49.88
C LEU A 5 18.89 3.31 48.67
N ILE A 6 19.62 4.44 48.82
CA ILE A 6 19.88 5.38 47.71
C ILE A 6 20.72 4.72 46.62
N ALA A 7 21.78 4.00 46.98
CA ALA A 7 22.62 3.29 46.02
C ALA A 7 21.84 2.21 45.24
N ILE A 8 21.00 1.43 45.93
CA ILE A 8 20.13 0.43 45.30
C ILE A 8 19.13 1.09 44.34
N ALA A 9 18.51 2.21 44.74
CA ALA A 9 17.57 2.94 43.86
C ALA A 9 18.27 3.47 42.59
N LEU A 10 19.49 4.01 42.71
CA LEU A 10 20.28 4.48 41.57
C LEU A 10 20.67 3.32 40.63
N ILE A 11 21.07 2.17 41.17
CA ILE A 11 21.40 0.97 40.38
C ILE A 11 20.15 0.49 39.64
N LEU A 12 18.97 0.44 40.30
CA LEU A 12 17.73 0.08 39.67
C LEU A 12 17.34 1.05 38.57
N LEU A 13 17.50 2.35 38.76
CA LEU A 13 17.26 3.37 37.73
C LEU A 13 18.21 3.21 36.56
N LEU A 14 19.49 2.91 36.78
CA LEU A 14 20.46 2.64 35.71
C LEU A 14 20.11 1.36 34.94
N LEU A 15 19.71 0.30 35.64
CA LEU A 15 19.29 -0.96 35.02
C LEU A 15 17.99 -0.77 34.19
N ILE A 16 17.04 -0.04 34.72
CA ILE A 16 15.81 0.30 34.00
C ILE A 16 16.13 1.19 32.79
N GLY A 17 16.98 2.21 32.97
CA GLY A 17 17.45 3.07 31.88
C GLY A 17 18.20 2.28 30.81
N GLY A 18 19.08 1.38 31.21
CA GLY A 18 19.82 0.48 30.32
C GLY A 18 18.89 -0.48 29.56
N ALA A 19 17.90 -1.05 30.25
CA ALA A 19 16.89 -1.91 29.61
C ALA A 19 16.03 -1.12 28.61
N ILE A 20 15.58 0.07 28.98
CA ILE A 20 14.82 0.96 28.07
C ILE A 20 15.65 1.28 26.82
N LEU A 21 16.92 1.66 26.98
CA LEU A 21 17.85 1.94 25.87
C LEU A 21 18.06 0.70 24.99
N TYR A 22 18.25 -0.47 25.59
CA TYR A 22 18.42 -1.73 24.87
C TYR A 22 17.19 -2.07 24.03
N PHE A 23 15.99 -1.99 24.61
CA PHE A 23 14.75 -2.25 23.87
C PHE A 23 14.42 -1.15 22.85
N ALA A 24 14.82 0.11 23.11
CA ALA A 24 14.64 1.22 22.18
C ALA A 24 15.56 1.15 20.95
N GLN A 25 16.66 0.38 20.98
CA GLN A 25 17.52 0.18 19.81
C GLN A 25 16.79 -0.53 18.67
N GLY A 26 15.77 -1.34 18.99
CA GLY A 26 15.02 -2.14 18.03
C GLY A 26 15.87 -3.23 17.37
N ASP A 27 15.26 -3.92 16.44
CA ASP A 27 15.91 -4.97 15.67
C ASP A 27 16.64 -4.41 14.43
N LYS A 28 17.66 -5.15 13.94
CA LYS A 28 18.35 -4.85 12.68
C LYS A 28 18.27 -6.05 11.76
N ALA A 29 17.97 -5.81 10.49
CA ALA A 29 17.99 -6.82 9.46
C ALA A 29 19.36 -7.47 9.32
N GLN A 30 19.36 -8.79 9.21
CA GLN A 30 20.55 -9.64 9.06
C GLN A 30 20.64 -10.29 7.68
N LEU A 31 19.50 -10.39 6.98
CA LEU A 31 19.45 -10.98 5.65
C LEU A 31 20.20 -10.13 4.63
N ALA A 32 20.92 -10.79 3.73
CA ALA A 32 21.51 -10.14 2.58
C ALA A 32 20.44 -9.48 1.71
N ALA A 33 20.79 -8.38 1.05
CA ALA A 33 19.88 -7.65 0.18
C ALA A 33 19.22 -8.57 -0.86
N GLY A 34 17.90 -8.54 -0.96
CA GLY A 34 17.11 -9.35 -1.88
C GLY A 34 16.95 -10.82 -1.51
N ALA A 35 17.53 -11.29 -0.39
CA ALA A 35 17.30 -12.66 0.09
C ALA A 35 15.83 -12.90 0.49
N ASP A 36 15.15 -11.86 0.93
CA ASP A 36 13.75 -11.81 1.34
C ASP A 36 12.75 -11.56 0.19
N THR A 37 13.19 -11.66 -1.08
CA THR A 37 12.34 -11.42 -2.26
C THR A 37 12.23 -12.66 -3.16
N GLY A 38 11.25 -12.65 -4.08
CA GLY A 38 11.07 -13.68 -5.10
C GLY A 38 10.15 -14.82 -4.68
N LYS A 39 10.12 -15.89 -5.47
CA LYS A 39 9.26 -17.06 -5.21
C LYS A 39 9.70 -17.85 -3.97
N GLU A 40 10.99 -17.87 -3.69
CA GLU A 40 11.61 -18.61 -2.60
C GLU A 40 12.43 -17.64 -1.72
N PRO A 41 11.76 -16.82 -0.89
CA PRO A 41 12.45 -15.93 0.04
C PRO A 41 13.10 -16.73 1.18
N VAL A 42 14.20 -16.20 1.70
CA VAL A 42 14.84 -16.75 2.91
C VAL A 42 14.11 -16.23 4.14
N PHE A 43 13.84 -17.12 5.08
CA PHE A 43 13.20 -16.79 6.36
C PHE A 43 14.20 -16.92 7.52
N THR A 44 14.09 -16.02 8.47
CA THR A 44 14.77 -16.09 9.76
C THR A 44 13.82 -16.64 10.84
N ALA A 45 14.36 -16.97 12.01
CA ALA A 45 13.50 -17.22 13.17
C ALA A 45 12.77 -15.94 13.60
N PRO A 46 11.47 -16.04 13.96
CA PRO A 46 10.71 -14.87 14.38
C PRO A 46 11.26 -14.30 15.70
N ARG A 47 11.48 -13.00 15.70
CA ARG A 47 11.85 -12.23 16.89
C ARG A 47 10.66 -11.41 17.35
N SER A 48 9.87 -11.95 18.26
CA SER A 48 8.72 -11.23 18.81
C SER A 48 9.13 -9.96 19.52
N GLU A 49 8.60 -8.83 19.07
CA GLU A 49 8.85 -7.50 19.64
C GLU A 49 7.65 -7.08 20.51
N LEU A 50 7.92 -6.59 21.72
CA LEU A 50 6.91 -5.93 22.56
C LEU A 50 6.72 -4.46 22.14
N ILE A 51 7.81 -3.84 21.71
CA ILE A 51 7.85 -2.49 21.14
C ILE A 51 8.40 -2.64 19.73
N PRO A 52 7.71 -2.15 18.70
CA PRO A 52 8.19 -2.28 17.32
C PRO A 52 9.52 -1.53 17.14
N THR A 53 10.35 -2.04 16.24
CA THR A 53 11.52 -1.31 15.77
C THR A 53 11.05 -0.06 15.03
N ILE A 54 11.25 1.12 15.64
CA ILE A 54 10.85 2.40 15.04
C ILE A 54 11.99 2.96 14.20
N ASN A 55 11.76 3.10 12.88
CA ASN A 55 12.71 3.70 11.95
C ASN A 55 11.96 4.49 10.87
N VAL A 56 11.33 5.58 11.29
CA VAL A 56 10.53 6.44 10.42
C VAL A 56 11.43 7.44 9.71
N ALA A 57 11.50 7.37 8.37
CA ALA A 57 12.16 8.38 7.56
C ALA A 57 11.45 9.73 7.70
N LYS A 58 12.21 10.77 8.02
CA LYS A 58 11.68 12.14 8.13
C LYS A 58 11.37 12.67 6.73
N VAL A 59 10.24 13.33 6.57
CA VAL A 59 9.86 13.97 5.32
C VAL A 59 10.73 15.19 5.06
N LYS A 60 11.31 15.24 3.85
CA LYS A 60 12.06 16.36 3.31
C LYS A 60 11.37 16.96 2.08
N GLY A 61 10.71 16.14 1.27
CA GLY A 61 10.17 16.54 -0.03
C GLY A 61 11.25 16.66 -1.11
N TRP A 62 10.80 16.92 -2.34
CA TRP A 62 11.66 17.14 -3.50
C TRP A 62 11.92 18.64 -3.71
N ALA A 63 13.17 19.02 -3.96
CA ALA A 63 13.47 20.35 -4.49
C ALA A 63 12.96 20.47 -5.94
N ALA A 64 12.90 21.69 -6.46
CA ALA A 64 12.31 21.97 -7.79
C ALA A 64 13.00 21.20 -8.93
N ASP A 65 14.31 21.01 -8.84
CA ASP A 65 15.16 20.32 -9.80
C ASP A 65 15.40 18.83 -9.48
N GLU A 66 15.00 18.38 -8.28
CA GLU A 66 15.15 16.99 -7.87
C GLU A 66 14.05 16.09 -8.45
N LYS A 67 14.40 14.84 -8.71
CA LYS A 67 13.52 13.80 -9.21
C LYS A 67 14.03 12.41 -8.81
N PRO A 68 13.17 11.36 -8.82
CA PRO A 68 13.63 9.99 -8.65
C PRO A 68 14.66 9.58 -9.69
N VAL A 69 15.47 8.60 -9.36
CA VAL A 69 16.48 8.04 -10.27
C VAL A 69 15.83 6.90 -11.07
N PRO A 70 15.65 7.03 -12.39
CA PRO A 70 15.08 5.99 -13.22
C PRO A 70 16.11 4.90 -13.52
N ALA A 71 15.65 3.68 -13.80
CA ALA A 71 16.47 2.60 -14.33
C ALA A 71 17.08 2.99 -15.67
N ARG A 72 18.20 2.32 -16.04
CA ARG A 72 18.89 2.54 -17.32
C ARG A 72 17.92 2.39 -18.49
N GLY A 73 17.93 3.34 -19.42
CA GLY A 73 17.05 3.38 -20.59
C GLY A 73 15.67 3.96 -20.31
N LEU A 74 15.43 4.49 -19.10
CA LEU A 74 14.22 5.21 -18.76
C LEU A 74 14.51 6.68 -18.47
N THR A 75 13.48 7.50 -18.60
CA THR A 75 13.47 8.91 -18.16
C THR A 75 12.28 9.16 -17.24
N VAL A 76 12.42 10.13 -16.32
CA VAL A 76 11.35 10.53 -15.40
C VAL A 76 11.17 12.04 -15.40
N ALA A 77 9.92 12.47 -15.43
CA ALA A 77 9.52 13.88 -15.35
C ALA A 77 8.30 14.05 -14.43
N ARG A 78 8.06 15.28 -13.98
CA ARG A 78 6.83 15.63 -13.26
C ARG A 78 5.68 15.69 -14.24
N PHE A 79 4.63 14.90 -14.02
CA PHE A 79 3.37 14.98 -14.76
C PHE A 79 2.43 16.04 -14.16
N ALA A 80 2.28 16.02 -12.82
CA ALA A 80 1.52 17.00 -12.07
C ALA A 80 2.16 17.21 -10.70
N GLU A 81 2.07 18.42 -10.17
CA GLU A 81 2.60 18.78 -8.85
C GLU A 81 1.65 19.70 -8.08
N GLY A 82 1.93 19.95 -6.81
CA GLY A 82 1.06 20.75 -5.95
C GLY A 82 -0.28 20.07 -5.68
N LEU A 83 -0.28 18.75 -5.61
CA LEU A 83 -1.39 17.93 -5.14
C LEU A 83 -1.38 17.87 -3.61
N SER A 84 -2.44 17.35 -3.01
CA SER A 84 -2.55 17.18 -1.57
C SER A 84 -2.58 15.68 -1.24
N HIS A 85 -1.43 15.10 -0.96
CA HIS A 85 -1.28 13.69 -0.61
C HIS A 85 -1.94 12.74 -1.65
N PRO A 86 -1.47 12.75 -2.93
CA PRO A 86 -2.05 11.95 -4.00
C PRO A 86 -1.78 10.47 -3.76
N ARG A 87 -2.81 9.64 -3.84
CA ARG A 87 -2.69 8.21 -3.57
C ARG A 87 -3.09 7.38 -4.78
N SER A 88 -4.31 6.83 -4.82
CA SER A 88 -4.74 5.99 -5.93
C SER A 88 -5.05 6.79 -7.20
N MET A 89 -4.80 6.19 -8.35
CA MET A 89 -5.04 6.77 -9.67
C MET A 89 -5.97 5.87 -10.50
N LEU A 90 -6.78 6.50 -11.33
CA LEU A 90 -7.57 5.81 -12.37
C LEU A 90 -7.39 6.54 -13.70
N VAL A 91 -6.85 5.87 -14.69
CA VAL A 91 -6.76 6.39 -16.06
C VAL A 91 -8.06 6.10 -16.80
N LEU A 92 -8.74 7.14 -17.25
CA LEU A 92 -10.00 7.07 -17.95
C LEU A 92 -9.80 6.77 -19.45
N PRO A 93 -10.81 6.24 -20.15
CA PRO A 93 -10.69 5.89 -21.57
C PRO A 93 -10.31 7.07 -22.51
N ASN A 94 -10.65 8.29 -22.11
CA ASN A 94 -10.32 9.51 -22.85
C ASN A 94 -8.90 10.05 -22.55
N GLY A 95 -8.13 9.35 -21.67
CA GLY A 95 -6.79 9.73 -21.27
C GLY A 95 -6.70 10.64 -20.05
N ASP A 96 -7.82 11.12 -19.51
CA ASP A 96 -7.82 11.85 -18.24
C ASP A 96 -7.39 10.93 -17.11
N ILE A 97 -6.79 11.52 -16.07
CA ILE A 97 -6.33 10.78 -14.89
C ILE A 97 -7.07 11.32 -13.68
N LEU A 98 -7.80 10.44 -13.00
CA LEU A 98 -8.38 10.74 -11.70
C LEU A 98 -7.38 10.36 -10.60
N VAL A 99 -7.21 11.25 -9.63
CA VAL A 99 -6.29 11.06 -8.49
C VAL A 99 -7.05 11.25 -7.20
N ALA A 100 -7.02 10.25 -6.32
CA ALA A 100 -7.52 10.39 -4.96
C ALA A 100 -6.52 11.19 -4.13
N GLU A 101 -6.88 12.44 -3.80
CA GLU A 101 -6.16 13.24 -2.82
C GLU A 101 -6.76 12.99 -1.44
N THR A 102 -6.07 12.19 -0.63
CA THR A 102 -6.68 11.54 0.53
C THR A 102 -5.66 11.14 1.59
N ASN A 103 -6.14 11.05 2.83
CA ASN A 103 -5.41 10.47 3.95
C ASN A 103 -6.37 9.74 4.90
N SER A 104 -5.84 9.13 5.97
CA SER A 104 -6.66 8.46 6.98
C SER A 104 -7.71 9.41 7.57
N PRO A 105 -8.91 8.89 7.89
CA PRO A 105 -9.86 9.68 8.66
C PRO A 105 -9.27 10.07 10.02
N PRO A 106 -9.74 11.17 10.63
CA PRO A 106 -9.31 11.56 11.96
C PRO A 106 -9.51 10.41 12.98
N ARG A 107 -8.50 10.16 13.79
CA ARG A 107 -8.58 9.17 14.87
C ARG A 107 -8.86 9.87 16.21
N PRO A 108 -9.64 9.25 17.11
CA PRO A 108 -9.76 9.76 18.48
C PRO A 108 -8.38 9.81 19.11
N SER A 109 -8.00 10.94 19.66
CA SER A 109 -6.73 11.11 20.39
C SER A 109 -7.01 10.88 21.89
N GLY A 110 -6.24 10.04 22.55
CA GLY A 110 -6.54 9.70 23.95
C GLY A 110 -5.35 9.59 24.86
N GLY A 111 -4.31 8.87 24.60
CA GLY A 111 -3.26 8.55 25.55
C GLY A 111 -1.85 8.99 25.13
N ILE A 112 -0.86 8.63 25.92
CA ILE A 112 0.56 8.87 25.60
C ILE A 112 0.94 8.13 24.32
N VAL A 113 0.44 6.91 24.12
CA VAL A 113 0.69 6.10 22.92
C VAL A 113 0.17 6.81 21.67
N ASP A 114 -1.04 7.36 21.71
CA ASP A 114 -1.63 8.09 20.57
C ASP A 114 -0.82 9.34 20.22
N ARG A 115 -0.30 10.05 21.22
CA ARG A 115 0.58 11.22 20.99
C ARG A 115 1.89 10.83 20.33
N VAL A 116 2.51 9.72 20.75
CA VAL A 116 3.72 9.19 20.13
C VAL A 116 3.44 8.76 18.70
N MET A 117 2.34 8.05 18.45
CA MET A 117 1.94 7.65 17.10
C MET A 117 1.65 8.85 16.20
N THR A 118 0.95 9.87 16.71
CA THR A 118 0.72 11.13 15.97
C THR A 118 2.04 11.79 15.59
N TYR A 119 2.97 11.94 16.52
CA TYR A 119 4.30 12.48 16.24
C TYR A 119 5.05 11.67 15.17
N LEU A 120 4.98 10.33 15.22
CA LEU A 120 5.63 9.48 14.21
C LEU A 120 4.96 9.61 12.83
N MET A 121 3.63 9.74 12.80
CA MET A 121 2.89 9.95 11.56
C MET A 121 3.20 11.33 10.95
N ASP A 122 3.27 12.38 11.78
CA ASP A 122 3.68 13.72 11.33
C ASP A 122 5.10 13.70 10.76
N LYS A 123 6.03 13.04 11.45
CA LYS A 123 7.40 12.82 10.97
C LYS A 123 7.45 12.10 9.62
N ALA A 124 6.56 11.12 9.40
CA ALA A 124 6.44 10.35 8.16
C ALA A 124 5.70 11.10 7.03
N GLY A 125 5.15 12.29 7.30
CA GLY A 125 4.29 13.03 6.36
C GLY A 125 2.88 12.49 6.23
N ALA A 126 2.48 11.54 7.08
CA ALA A 126 1.15 10.95 7.09
C ALA A 126 0.17 11.65 8.05
N GLY A 127 0.61 12.71 8.75
CA GLY A 127 -0.24 13.50 9.67
C GLY A 127 -1.08 14.58 8.99
N VAL A 128 -0.97 14.75 7.67
CA VAL A 128 -1.73 15.78 6.93
C VAL A 128 -3.22 15.42 6.90
N PRO A 129 -4.15 16.40 7.01
CA PRO A 129 -5.57 16.14 6.85
C PRO A 129 -5.90 15.57 5.47
N SER A 130 -6.91 14.70 5.41
CA SER A 130 -7.43 14.20 4.13
C SER A 130 -8.11 15.33 3.35
N ALA A 131 -7.72 15.52 2.08
CA ALA A 131 -8.39 16.48 1.18
C ALA A 131 -9.80 15.99 0.78
N ASN A 132 -10.11 14.71 0.95
CA ASN A 132 -11.43 14.11 0.73
C ASN A 132 -12.01 14.42 -0.65
N ARG A 133 -11.16 14.38 -1.70
CA ARG A 133 -11.55 14.69 -3.08
C ARG A 133 -10.87 13.76 -4.09
N ILE A 134 -11.48 13.70 -5.26
CA ILE A 134 -10.85 13.18 -6.48
C ILE A 134 -10.52 14.38 -7.36
N THR A 135 -9.29 14.46 -7.80
CA THR A 135 -8.79 15.48 -8.73
C THR A 135 -8.63 14.90 -10.12
N LEU A 136 -9.13 15.59 -11.13
CA LEU A 136 -8.90 15.27 -12.53
C LEU A 136 -7.65 16.01 -13.03
N LEU A 137 -6.78 15.26 -13.69
CA LEU A 137 -5.62 15.75 -14.40
C LEU A 137 -5.77 15.42 -15.88
N ARG A 138 -5.46 16.42 -16.76
CA ARG A 138 -5.49 16.26 -18.21
C ARG A 138 -4.26 16.91 -18.84
N ASP A 139 -3.55 16.13 -19.65
CA ASP A 139 -2.50 16.59 -20.57
C ASP A 139 -3.19 17.06 -21.87
N ALA A 140 -3.54 18.34 -21.92
CA ALA A 140 -4.37 18.89 -22.99
C ALA A 140 -3.58 19.16 -24.29
N ASN A 141 -2.27 19.45 -24.19
CA ASN A 141 -1.41 19.74 -25.33
C ASN A 141 -0.57 18.53 -25.78
N GLY A 142 -0.53 17.48 -24.98
CA GLY A 142 0.13 16.23 -25.33
C GLY A 142 1.62 16.18 -24.99
N ASP A 143 2.16 17.09 -24.21
CA ASP A 143 3.59 17.19 -23.88
C ASP A 143 4.04 16.28 -22.72
N GLY A 144 3.09 15.64 -22.04
CA GLY A 144 3.36 14.74 -20.92
C GLY A 144 3.30 15.43 -19.56
N ARG A 145 2.67 16.61 -19.50
CA ARG A 145 2.33 17.35 -18.28
C ARG A 145 0.83 17.61 -18.23
N ALA A 146 0.29 17.78 -17.05
CA ALA A 146 -1.12 18.09 -16.87
C ALA A 146 -1.33 19.62 -16.77
N GLU A 147 -1.88 20.24 -17.81
CA GLU A 147 -2.31 21.66 -17.78
C GLU A 147 -3.61 21.84 -17.04
N VAL A 148 -4.52 20.84 -17.12
CA VAL A 148 -5.79 20.91 -16.41
C VAL A 148 -5.67 20.14 -15.10
N LYS A 149 -5.95 20.81 -14.00
CA LYS A 149 -6.03 20.25 -12.64
C LYS A 149 -7.29 20.79 -11.97
N THR A 150 -8.32 19.95 -11.81
CA THR A 150 -9.61 20.36 -11.24
C THR A 150 -10.11 19.40 -10.19
N ALA A 151 -10.81 19.90 -9.16
CA ALA A 151 -11.53 19.07 -8.21
C ALA A 151 -12.74 18.41 -8.90
N PHE A 152 -12.60 17.14 -9.26
CA PHE A 152 -13.59 16.35 -9.99
C PHE A 152 -14.76 15.91 -9.13
N LEU A 153 -14.45 15.41 -7.93
CA LEU A 153 -15.42 15.06 -6.87
C LEU A 153 -14.90 15.58 -5.53
N THR A 154 -15.80 16.10 -4.71
CA THR A 154 -15.49 16.64 -3.38
C THR A 154 -16.45 16.10 -2.33
N GLY A 155 -16.15 16.32 -1.04
CA GLY A 155 -17.03 15.91 0.06
C GLY A 155 -17.10 14.40 0.26
N LEU A 156 -16.04 13.69 -0.12
CA LEU A 156 -15.86 12.25 0.08
C LEU A 156 -15.34 11.96 1.50
N ASN A 157 -15.29 10.70 1.88
CA ASN A 157 -14.76 10.27 3.18
C ASN A 157 -13.53 9.38 2.99
N SER A 158 -12.34 9.96 3.05
CA SER A 158 -11.07 9.28 2.80
C SER A 158 -11.17 8.31 1.60
N PRO A 159 -11.45 8.83 0.38
CA PRO A 159 -11.59 8.00 -0.82
C PRO A 159 -10.26 7.37 -1.20
N TYR A 160 -10.28 6.14 -1.73
CA TYR A 160 -9.07 5.50 -2.22
C TYR A 160 -9.27 4.85 -3.58
N GLY A 161 -9.86 3.67 -3.65
CA GLY A 161 -10.04 2.95 -4.90
C GLY A 161 -11.10 3.57 -5.81
N MET A 162 -10.85 3.53 -7.10
CA MET A 162 -11.75 4.01 -8.13
C MET A 162 -11.88 3.00 -9.26
N ALA A 163 -13.08 2.86 -9.83
CA ALA A 163 -13.30 2.04 -11.02
C ALA A 163 -14.42 2.65 -11.87
N LEU A 164 -14.27 2.59 -13.21
CA LEU A 164 -15.29 3.00 -14.16
C LEU A 164 -15.92 1.75 -14.77
N VAL A 165 -17.25 1.63 -14.66
CA VAL A 165 -18.03 0.56 -15.31
C VAL A 165 -19.18 1.20 -16.09
N GLY A 166 -19.10 1.14 -17.42
CA GLY A 166 -20.00 1.88 -18.30
C GLY A 166 -19.93 3.38 -18.00
N ASP A 167 -21.08 3.99 -17.78
CA ASP A 167 -21.22 5.42 -17.45
C ASP A 167 -21.29 5.69 -15.94
N THR A 168 -20.73 4.80 -15.12
CA THR A 168 -20.75 4.95 -13.67
C THR A 168 -19.33 4.88 -13.10
N LEU A 169 -18.91 5.94 -12.43
CA LEU A 169 -17.70 5.98 -11.63
C LEU A 169 -18.00 5.47 -10.21
N TYR A 170 -17.33 4.41 -9.83
CA TYR A 170 -17.35 3.88 -8.46
C TYR A 170 -16.17 4.39 -7.69
N VAL A 171 -16.41 4.85 -6.46
CA VAL A 171 -15.38 5.34 -5.52
C VAL A 171 -15.55 4.61 -4.20
N ALA A 172 -14.48 3.95 -3.76
CA ALA A 172 -14.43 3.34 -2.45
C ALA A 172 -13.91 4.36 -1.42
N ASN A 173 -14.83 4.92 -0.65
CA ASN A 173 -14.55 5.64 0.58
C ASN A 173 -14.12 4.66 1.67
N THR A 174 -13.56 5.15 2.77
CA THR A 174 -13.16 4.29 3.91
C THR A 174 -14.34 3.48 4.49
N ASP A 175 -15.57 4.00 4.39
CA ASP A 175 -16.79 3.47 5.01
C ASP A 175 -17.88 3.02 4.04
N ALA A 176 -17.73 3.31 2.74
CA ALA A 176 -18.76 2.99 1.75
C ALA A 176 -18.23 2.92 0.32
N LEU A 177 -18.77 2.02 -0.47
CA LEU A 177 -18.67 2.04 -1.91
C LEU A 177 -19.77 2.96 -2.46
N MET A 178 -19.38 3.99 -3.21
CA MET A 178 -20.24 5.01 -3.79
C MET A 178 -20.27 4.90 -5.32
N ALA A 179 -21.39 5.22 -5.94
CA ALA A 179 -21.57 5.29 -7.39
C ALA A 179 -21.98 6.69 -7.82
N PHE A 180 -21.32 7.21 -8.86
CA PHE A 180 -21.59 8.54 -9.43
C PHE A 180 -21.81 8.42 -10.93
N PRO A 181 -22.76 9.16 -11.53
CA PRO A 181 -22.87 9.21 -12.98
C PRO A 181 -21.61 9.86 -13.56
N TYR A 182 -21.07 9.27 -14.62
CA TYR A 182 -19.89 9.74 -15.31
C TYR A 182 -20.21 10.05 -16.76
N LYS A 183 -19.67 11.13 -17.26
CA LYS A 183 -19.72 11.49 -18.69
C LYS A 183 -18.31 11.86 -19.16
N ALA A 184 -17.89 11.25 -20.26
CA ALA A 184 -16.58 11.49 -20.83
C ALA A 184 -16.34 12.96 -21.18
N GLY A 185 -15.16 13.47 -20.81
CA GLY A 185 -14.76 14.87 -21.06
C GLY A 185 -15.22 15.89 -20.02
N GLU A 186 -16.16 15.54 -19.13
CA GLU A 186 -16.52 16.41 -18.00
C GLU A 186 -15.33 16.57 -17.04
N THR A 187 -15.17 17.78 -16.50
CA THR A 187 -14.12 18.10 -15.55
C THR A 187 -14.61 18.14 -14.10
N ARG A 188 -15.90 17.90 -13.87
CA ARG A 188 -16.53 17.93 -12.55
C ARG A 188 -17.81 17.09 -12.55
N ILE A 189 -18.03 16.32 -11.49
CA ILE A 189 -19.31 15.70 -11.16
C ILE A 189 -19.98 16.50 -10.04
N THR A 190 -21.18 17.01 -10.30
CA THR A 190 -22.00 17.72 -9.29
C THR A 190 -23.16 16.88 -8.77
N ALA A 191 -23.45 15.77 -9.45
CA ALA A 191 -24.51 14.85 -9.07
C ALA A 191 -24.20 14.19 -7.71
N LYS A 192 -25.25 14.03 -6.90
CA LYS A 192 -25.14 13.32 -5.61
C LYS A 192 -24.86 11.84 -5.85
N GLY A 193 -23.85 11.30 -5.16
CA GLY A 193 -23.51 9.88 -5.23
C GLY A 193 -24.56 9.00 -4.55
N ARG A 194 -24.74 7.79 -5.10
CA ARG A 194 -25.54 6.71 -4.52
C ARG A 194 -24.65 5.74 -3.77
N LYS A 195 -24.99 5.43 -2.51
CA LYS A 195 -24.30 4.37 -1.76
C LYS A 195 -24.70 3.01 -2.34
N VAL A 196 -23.68 2.21 -2.71
CA VAL A 196 -23.82 0.84 -3.22
C VAL A 196 -23.72 -0.16 -2.07
N LEU A 197 -22.70 -0.02 -1.22
CA LEU A 197 -22.41 -0.94 -0.13
C LEU A 197 -21.78 -0.18 1.04
N LYS A 198 -22.14 -0.53 2.28
CA LYS A 198 -21.42 -0.11 3.47
C LYS A 198 -20.15 -0.96 3.61
N LEU A 199 -19.01 -0.32 3.81
CA LEU A 199 -17.73 -1.00 4.04
C LEU A 199 -17.31 -0.93 5.51
N PRO A 200 -16.54 -1.91 6.02
CA PRO A 200 -16.06 -1.90 7.39
C PRO A 200 -15.16 -0.69 7.67
N ALA A 201 -15.53 0.12 8.66
CA ALA A 201 -14.79 1.31 9.08
C ALA A 201 -14.83 1.53 10.61
N ASN A 202 -15.14 0.46 11.37
CA ASN A 202 -15.13 0.49 12.84
C ASN A 202 -13.72 0.82 13.36
N ALA A 203 -13.68 1.59 14.45
CA ALA A 203 -12.42 1.95 15.10
C ALA A 203 -11.63 0.69 15.55
N PRO A 204 -10.29 0.77 15.54
CA PRO A 204 -9.42 1.91 15.19
C PRO A 204 -9.26 2.18 13.69
N ASN A 205 -9.75 1.31 12.80
CA ASN A 205 -9.68 1.40 11.33
C ASN A 205 -8.24 1.69 10.83
N ILE A 206 -7.27 0.93 11.34
CA ILE A 206 -5.85 1.16 11.04
C ILE A 206 -5.52 1.02 9.56
N HIS A 207 -6.13 0.04 8.88
CA HIS A 207 -6.08 -0.09 7.43
C HIS A 207 -7.36 0.50 6.82
N TRP A 208 -7.38 1.83 6.73
CA TRP A 208 -8.55 2.60 6.31
C TRP A 208 -8.79 2.56 4.79
N THR A 209 -7.77 2.29 3.99
CA THR A 209 -7.86 2.23 2.52
C THR A 209 -8.81 1.12 2.07
N LYS A 210 -9.55 1.40 1.01
CA LYS A 210 -10.40 0.44 0.31
C LYS A 210 -10.03 0.49 -1.15
N SER A 211 -9.18 -0.44 -1.60
CA SER A 211 -8.82 -0.56 -3.02
C SER A 211 -10.01 -1.05 -3.83
N LEU A 212 -10.02 -0.75 -5.12
CA LEU A 212 -11.13 -1.08 -6.00
C LEU A 212 -10.62 -1.37 -7.40
N VAL A 213 -11.07 -2.48 -7.97
CA VAL A 213 -10.88 -2.80 -9.38
C VAL A 213 -12.16 -3.42 -9.94
N ALA A 214 -12.45 -3.16 -11.22
CA ALA A 214 -13.56 -3.78 -11.92
C ALA A 214 -13.08 -4.95 -12.78
N SER A 215 -13.83 -6.07 -12.78
CA SER A 215 -13.61 -7.14 -13.74
C SER A 215 -14.14 -6.75 -15.13
N PRO A 216 -13.72 -7.48 -16.20
CA PRO A 216 -14.28 -7.28 -17.53
C PRO A 216 -15.81 -7.42 -17.60
N GLU A 217 -16.40 -8.24 -16.72
CA GLU A 217 -17.84 -8.48 -16.62
C GLU A 217 -18.57 -7.39 -15.81
N GLY A 218 -17.82 -6.44 -15.24
CA GLY A 218 -18.36 -5.31 -14.48
C GLY A 218 -18.67 -5.60 -13.01
N LEU A 219 -18.18 -6.72 -12.44
CA LEU A 219 -18.14 -6.93 -10.99
C LEU A 219 -17.01 -6.09 -10.39
N LEU A 220 -17.19 -5.68 -9.15
CA LEU A 220 -16.22 -4.89 -8.41
C LEU A 220 -15.52 -5.73 -7.35
N TYR A 221 -14.21 -5.57 -7.24
CA TYR A 221 -13.40 -6.23 -6.23
C TYR A 221 -12.81 -5.18 -5.30
N VAL A 222 -13.14 -5.30 -4.00
CA VAL A 222 -12.75 -4.34 -2.96
C VAL A 222 -11.78 -4.97 -2.00
N GLY A 223 -10.56 -4.47 -1.93
CA GLY A 223 -9.59 -4.85 -0.90
C GLY A 223 -9.92 -4.15 0.42
N VAL A 224 -10.05 -4.92 1.49
CA VAL A 224 -10.36 -4.44 2.84
C VAL A 224 -9.31 -4.96 3.81
N GLY A 225 -8.43 -4.09 4.28
CA GLY A 225 -7.40 -4.45 5.26
C GLY A 225 -7.97 -4.74 6.64
N SER A 226 -7.19 -5.46 7.46
CA SER A 226 -7.52 -5.77 8.85
C SER A 226 -7.73 -4.52 9.70
N ASN A 227 -8.37 -4.68 10.86
CA ASN A 227 -8.56 -3.61 11.84
C ASN A 227 -7.44 -3.57 12.90
N SER A 228 -6.55 -4.54 12.85
CA SER A 228 -5.50 -4.77 13.84
C SER A 228 -4.24 -5.36 13.19
N ASN A 229 -3.14 -5.49 13.93
CA ASN A 229 -1.93 -6.14 13.43
C ASN A 229 -2.09 -7.66 13.33
N ILE A 230 -2.62 -8.30 14.37
CA ILE A 230 -2.74 -9.76 14.52
C ILE A 230 -4.09 -10.20 15.10
N GLY A 231 -5.14 -9.40 15.06
CA GLY A 231 -6.42 -9.68 15.69
C GLY A 231 -6.46 -9.37 17.19
N GLU A 232 -5.51 -8.58 17.71
CA GLU A 232 -5.35 -8.24 19.12
C GLU A 232 -6.55 -7.49 19.72
N ASN A 233 -7.40 -6.89 18.90
CA ASN A 233 -8.62 -6.21 19.32
C ASN A 233 -9.86 -7.12 19.29
N GLY A 234 -9.66 -8.42 19.09
CA GLY A 234 -10.73 -9.42 18.94
C GLY A 234 -11.17 -9.61 17.49
N LEU A 235 -11.53 -10.85 17.16
CA LEU A 235 -11.87 -11.24 15.78
C LEU A 235 -13.21 -10.69 15.30
N ASP A 236 -14.13 -10.34 16.22
CA ASP A 236 -15.40 -9.70 15.84
C ASP A 236 -15.18 -8.34 15.16
N GLY A 237 -14.10 -7.63 15.54
CA GLY A 237 -13.69 -6.38 14.90
C GLY A 237 -13.16 -6.55 13.48
N GLU A 238 -12.88 -7.78 13.07
CA GLU A 238 -12.32 -8.15 11.77
C GLU A 238 -13.37 -8.68 10.76
N ALA A 239 -14.65 -8.61 11.10
CA ALA A 239 -15.73 -9.06 10.20
C ALA A 239 -15.66 -8.35 8.83
N ASN A 240 -15.58 -9.14 7.73
CA ASN A 240 -15.38 -8.66 6.34
C ASN A 240 -14.11 -7.84 6.13
N ARG A 241 -13.08 -8.07 6.94
CA ARG A 241 -11.76 -7.46 6.85
C ARG A 241 -10.68 -8.50 6.54
N ALA A 242 -9.45 -8.07 6.30
CA ALA A 242 -8.35 -8.90 5.82
C ALA A 242 -8.79 -9.77 4.62
N ALA A 243 -9.47 -9.14 3.69
CA ALA A 243 -10.22 -9.83 2.62
C ALA A 243 -10.30 -9.01 1.33
N VAL A 244 -10.58 -9.70 0.25
CA VAL A 244 -11.10 -9.12 -0.98
C VAL A 244 -12.59 -9.47 -1.07
N LEU A 245 -13.44 -8.46 -1.23
CA LEU A 245 -14.88 -8.61 -1.43
C LEU A 245 -15.20 -8.50 -2.91
N GLU A 246 -15.99 -9.43 -3.43
CA GLU A 246 -16.62 -9.33 -4.76
C GLU A 246 -18.01 -8.72 -4.59
N VAL A 247 -18.28 -7.66 -5.33
CA VAL A 247 -19.52 -6.86 -5.21
C VAL A 247 -20.22 -6.78 -6.56
N ASN A 248 -21.51 -7.06 -6.59
CA ASN A 248 -22.36 -6.73 -7.74
C ASN A 248 -22.80 -5.26 -7.64
N PRO A 249 -22.32 -4.36 -8.51
CA PRO A 249 -22.60 -2.92 -8.38
C PRO A 249 -24.05 -2.53 -8.65
N LYS A 250 -24.82 -3.39 -9.33
CA LYS A 250 -26.23 -3.15 -9.64
C LYS A 250 -27.13 -3.39 -8.44
N THR A 251 -26.86 -4.47 -7.70
CA THR A 251 -27.69 -4.90 -6.55
C THR A 251 -27.13 -4.49 -5.20
N GLY A 252 -25.81 -4.23 -5.11
CA GLY A 252 -25.09 -4.05 -3.85
C GLY A 252 -24.82 -5.36 -3.10
N GLY A 253 -25.23 -6.51 -3.65
CA GLY A 253 -24.90 -7.83 -3.09
C GLY A 253 -23.40 -8.09 -3.16
N TYR A 254 -22.85 -8.71 -2.11
CA TYR A 254 -21.43 -9.02 -2.04
C TYR A 254 -21.17 -10.38 -1.39
N ARG A 255 -19.97 -10.89 -1.62
CA ARG A 255 -19.40 -12.05 -0.91
C ARG A 255 -17.92 -11.83 -0.62
N ILE A 256 -17.39 -12.56 0.35
CA ILE A 256 -15.95 -12.66 0.54
C ILE A 256 -15.40 -13.50 -0.62
N TYR A 257 -14.55 -12.88 -1.45
CA TYR A 257 -13.90 -13.56 -2.57
C TYR A 257 -12.68 -14.35 -2.09
N ALA A 258 -11.84 -13.73 -1.27
CA ALA A 258 -10.69 -14.35 -0.61
C ALA A 258 -10.48 -13.71 0.77
N SER A 259 -9.88 -14.45 1.70
CA SER A 259 -9.67 -14.02 3.08
C SER A 259 -8.26 -14.32 3.58
N GLY A 260 -7.91 -13.82 4.77
CA GLY A 260 -6.58 -13.99 5.35
C GLY A 260 -5.48 -13.17 4.67
N LEU A 261 -5.85 -12.17 3.89
CA LEU A 261 -4.97 -11.17 3.27
C LEU A 261 -4.91 -9.96 4.21
N ARG A 262 -3.88 -9.84 5.06
CA ARG A 262 -3.85 -8.84 6.13
C ARG A 262 -4.23 -7.43 5.66
N ASN A 263 -3.56 -6.91 4.66
CA ASN A 263 -3.89 -5.59 4.09
C ASN A 263 -3.68 -5.60 2.56
N PRO A 264 -4.65 -6.09 1.78
CA PRO A 264 -4.60 -6.07 0.32
C PRO A 264 -4.88 -4.65 -0.17
N VAL A 265 -3.90 -4.01 -0.81
CA VAL A 265 -4.02 -2.61 -1.25
C VAL A 265 -4.05 -2.49 -2.77
N GLY A 266 -2.99 -2.85 -3.50
CA GLY A 266 -3.01 -2.84 -4.96
C GLY A 266 -3.70 -4.08 -5.51
N LEU A 267 -4.72 -3.90 -6.34
CA LEU A 267 -5.44 -4.97 -7.03
C LEU A 267 -5.43 -4.71 -8.53
N ALA A 268 -5.13 -5.74 -9.33
CA ALA A 268 -5.19 -5.66 -10.78
C ALA A 268 -5.48 -7.02 -11.41
N PHE A 269 -6.17 -7.04 -12.56
CA PHE A 269 -6.34 -8.24 -13.36
C PHE A 269 -5.14 -8.43 -14.28
N GLU A 270 -4.55 -9.62 -14.28
CA GLU A 270 -3.48 -9.99 -15.19
C GLU A 270 -4.05 -10.11 -16.61
N PRO A 271 -3.45 -9.44 -17.61
CA PRO A 271 -4.08 -9.25 -18.91
C PRO A 271 -4.27 -10.53 -19.73
N ASN A 272 -3.44 -11.56 -19.56
CA ASN A 272 -3.52 -12.81 -20.31
C ASN A 272 -4.45 -13.82 -19.64
N SER A 273 -4.18 -14.16 -18.39
CA SER A 273 -4.95 -15.15 -17.62
C SER A 273 -6.27 -14.62 -17.09
N LYS A 274 -6.47 -13.29 -17.06
CA LYS A 274 -7.60 -12.61 -16.42
C LYS A 274 -7.71 -12.90 -14.92
N ALA A 275 -6.68 -13.45 -14.31
CA ALA A 275 -6.64 -13.70 -12.87
C ALA A 275 -6.51 -12.38 -12.10
N LEU A 276 -7.18 -12.30 -10.97
CA LEU A 276 -7.01 -11.19 -10.04
C LEU A 276 -5.70 -11.38 -9.28
N TRP A 277 -4.88 -10.33 -9.24
CA TRP A 277 -3.64 -10.26 -8.45
C TRP A 277 -3.74 -9.14 -7.44
N GLY A 278 -3.04 -9.31 -6.31
CA GLY A 278 -2.99 -8.31 -5.26
C GLY A 278 -1.62 -8.21 -4.60
N VAL A 279 -1.28 -7.01 -4.15
CA VAL A 279 -0.14 -6.77 -3.25
C VAL A 279 -0.66 -6.60 -1.84
N VAL A 280 0.02 -7.22 -0.87
CA VAL A 280 -0.44 -7.34 0.51
C VAL A 280 0.66 -6.93 1.46
N ASN A 281 0.30 -6.04 2.40
CA ASN A 281 1.17 -5.67 3.51
C ASN A 281 0.94 -6.65 4.66
N GLU A 282 2.01 -7.35 5.04
CA GLU A 282 1.98 -8.34 6.10
C GLU A 282 2.12 -7.75 7.51
N ARG A 283 2.08 -8.64 8.50
CA ARG A 283 2.09 -8.27 9.91
C ARG A 283 3.46 -7.75 10.38
N ASP A 284 3.40 -6.89 11.39
CA ASP A 284 4.54 -6.28 12.03
C ASP A 284 4.97 -7.00 13.32
N MET A 285 6.11 -6.62 13.89
CA MET A 285 6.60 -7.01 15.22
C MET A 285 7.08 -8.47 15.32
N LEU A 286 7.66 -9.00 14.24
CA LEU A 286 8.47 -10.24 14.22
C LEU A 286 9.93 -10.00 13.87
N GLY A 287 10.39 -8.77 14.04
CA GLY A 287 11.75 -8.31 13.70
C GLY A 287 11.87 -7.73 12.31
N SER A 288 13.02 -7.17 11.99
CA SER A 288 13.30 -6.48 10.72
C SER A 288 13.32 -7.43 9.50
N ASP A 289 13.52 -8.74 9.70
CA ASP A 289 13.64 -9.74 8.64
C ASP A 289 12.40 -10.64 8.50
N LEU A 290 11.27 -10.27 9.12
CA LEU A 290 9.95 -10.90 9.00
C LEU A 290 8.81 -9.89 9.17
N VAL A 291 7.71 -10.03 8.46
CA VAL A 291 7.31 -11.00 7.43
C VAL A 291 7.42 -10.30 6.09
N PRO A 292 7.81 -10.98 4.99
CA PRO A 292 7.82 -10.33 3.69
C PRO A 292 6.42 -9.94 3.25
N ASP A 293 6.27 -8.70 2.83
CA ASP A 293 5.13 -8.25 2.05
C ASP A 293 5.15 -8.98 0.70
N TYR A 294 4.00 -9.17 0.06
CA TYR A 294 3.93 -10.06 -1.09
C TYR A 294 3.00 -9.61 -2.21
N LEU A 295 3.25 -10.18 -3.38
CA LEU A 295 2.38 -10.19 -4.56
C LEU A 295 1.81 -11.62 -4.69
N THR A 296 0.50 -11.74 -4.87
CA THR A 296 -0.15 -13.05 -5.01
C THR A 296 -1.35 -12.98 -5.95
N ARG A 297 -1.61 -14.08 -6.63
CA ARG A 297 -2.88 -14.35 -7.29
C ARG A 297 -3.96 -14.51 -6.23
N VAL A 298 -5.02 -13.71 -6.32
CA VAL A 298 -6.15 -13.75 -5.40
C VAL A 298 -7.18 -14.73 -5.95
N GLU A 299 -7.35 -15.89 -5.32
CA GLU A 299 -8.23 -16.94 -5.81
C GLU A 299 -9.53 -17.00 -5.00
N PHE A 300 -10.64 -17.30 -5.71
CA PHE A 300 -11.93 -17.44 -5.07
C PHE A 300 -11.94 -18.57 -4.03
N GLY A 301 -12.42 -18.25 -2.83
CA GLY A 301 -12.49 -19.19 -1.70
C GLY A 301 -11.16 -19.42 -0.98
N ALA A 302 -10.05 -18.84 -1.44
CA ALA A 302 -8.75 -19.03 -0.81
C ALA A 302 -8.62 -18.28 0.53
N PHE A 303 -7.85 -18.89 1.45
CA PHE A 303 -7.44 -18.32 2.73
C PHE A 303 -5.90 -18.18 2.76
N TYR A 304 -5.39 -16.97 3.01
CA TYR A 304 -3.96 -16.64 2.96
C TYR A 304 -3.27 -16.59 4.32
N GLY A 305 -3.97 -16.96 5.39
CA GLY A 305 -3.40 -17.27 6.70
C GLY A 305 -3.66 -16.26 7.80
N TRP A 306 -3.68 -14.96 7.52
CA TRP A 306 -3.89 -13.96 8.57
C TRP A 306 -5.23 -14.17 9.31
N PRO A 307 -5.28 -14.09 10.65
CA PRO A 307 -4.19 -13.75 11.55
C PRO A 307 -3.30 -14.91 12.01
N TRP A 308 -3.69 -16.15 11.83
CA TRP A 308 -3.08 -17.34 12.48
C TRP A 308 -1.77 -17.79 11.85
N ASN A 309 -1.63 -17.60 10.54
CA ASN A 309 -0.47 -18.01 9.77
C ASN A 309 0.02 -16.88 8.87
N TYR A 310 1.30 -16.92 8.53
CA TYR A 310 1.90 -16.11 7.48
C TYR A 310 2.64 -16.99 6.48
N TRP A 311 2.83 -16.52 5.28
CA TRP A 311 3.56 -17.19 4.20
C TRP A 311 3.22 -18.67 4.02
N GLY A 312 1.95 -19.03 4.01
CA GLY A 312 1.47 -20.38 3.68
C GLY A 312 1.58 -21.44 4.78
N GLY A 313 1.85 -21.08 6.02
CA GLY A 313 1.79 -22.10 7.07
C GLY A 313 2.79 -21.94 8.20
N TYR A 314 3.47 -20.82 8.28
CA TYR A 314 4.21 -20.45 9.47
C TYR A 314 3.23 -19.91 10.51
N GLU A 315 3.11 -20.60 11.64
CA GLU A 315 2.18 -20.23 12.72
C GLU A 315 2.60 -18.92 13.41
N ASP A 316 1.66 -18.01 13.57
CA ASP A 316 1.82 -16.86 14.45
C ASP A 316 1.39 -17.22 15.87
N ARG A 317 2.34 -17.59 16.72
CA ARG A 317 2.10 -18.02 18.10
C ARG A 317 1.57 -16.93 19.03
N ARG A 318 1.55 -15.69 18.59
CA ARG A 318 1.01 -14.55 19.38
C ARG A 318 -0.51 -14.41 19.24
N VAL A 319 -1.10 -14.98 18.21
CA VAL A 319 -2.54 -14.93 17.96
C VAL A 319 -3.26 -15.91 18.88
N GLN A 320 -4.32 -15.45 19.56
CA GLN A 320 -5.11 -16.28 20.45
C GLN A 320 -6.61 -16.12 20.14
N PRO A 321 -7.40 -17.20 20.19
CA PRO A 321 -6.97 -18.61 20.35
C PRO A 321 -6.19 -19.11 19.14
N GLN A 322 -5.27 -20.04 19.36
CA GLN A 322 -4.56 -20.72 18.28
C GLN A 322 -5.53 -21.58 17.45
N ARG A 323 -5.30 -21.64 16.16
CA ARG A 323 -6.07 -22.42 15.19
C ARG A 323 -5.14 -23.24 14.29
N PRO A 324 -4.43 -24.26 14.85
CA PRO A 324 -3.43 -25.01 14.07
C PRO A 324 -4.02 -25.73 12.84
N GLU A 325 -5.32 -26.08 12.89
CA GLU A 325 -6.03 -26.73 11.79
C GLU A 325 -6.12 -25.85 10.53
N VAL A 326 -6.10 -24.51 10.66
CA VAL A 326 -6.21 -23.63 9.46
C VAL A 326 -4.95 -23.65 8.61
N ARG A 327 -3.83 -24.18 9.14
CA ARG A 327 -2.58 -24.34 8.39
C ARG A 327 -2.76 -25.16 7.11
N GLU A 328 -3.58 -26.21 7.17
CA GLU A 328 -3.85 -27.09 6.03
C GLU A 328 -4.58 -26.38 4.89
N TYR A 329 -5.32 -25.31 5.20
CA TYR A 329 -6.09 -24.51 4.22
C TYR A 329 -5.37 -23.24 3.81
N THR A 330 -4.27 -22.90 4.48
CA THR A 330 -3.54 -21.65 4.22
C THR A 330 -2.78 -21.74 2.90
N LYS A 331 -3.18 -20.88 1.96
CA LYS A 331 -2.50 -20.74 0.69
C LYS A 331 -1.22 -19.92 0.85
N ARG A 332 -0.12 -20.44 0.29
CA ARG A 332 1.14 -19.71 0.22
C ARG A 332 1.06 -18.59 -0.82
N PRO A 333 1.51 -17.37 -0.52
CA PRO A 333 1.67 -16.32 -1.51
C PRO A 333 2.64 -16.69 -2.63
N ASP A 334 2.46 -16.12 -3.82
CA ASP A 334 3.23 -16.48 -5.01
C ASP A 334 4.63 -15.86 -5.04
N TYR A 335 4.79 -14.64 -4.48
CA TYR A 335 6.03 -13.87 -4.64
C TYR A 335 6.26 -12.85 -3.53
N ALA A 336 7.40 -12.93 -2.85
CA ALA A 336 7.81 -11.98 -1.83
C ALA A 336 8.38 -10.71 -2.47
N LEU A 337 7.97 -9.55 -1.95
CA LEU A 337 8.44 -8.23 -2.37
C LEU A 337 9.56 -7.69 -1.48
N GLY A 338 9.75 -8.32 -0.32
CA GLY A 338 10.70 -7.94 0.72
C GLY A 338 10.02 -7.60 2.03
N ASN A 339 10.79 -7.64 3.12
CA ASN A 339 10.26 -7.39 4.47
C ASN A 339 9.95 -5.92 4.68
N HIS A 340 8.71 -5.61 5.11
CA HIS A 340 8.24 -4.27 5.50
C HIS A 340 8.35 -3.21 4.39
N VAL A 341 8.28 -3.59 3.12
CA VAL A 341 8.42 -2.64 2.00
C VAL A 341 7.16 -1.83 1.72
N ALA A 342 6.03 -2.22 2.31
CA ALA A 342 4.71 -1.59 2.18
C ALA A 342 4.26 -1.41 0.71
N PRO A 343 3.98 -2.49 -0.03
CA PRO A 343 3.50 -2.39 -1.40
C PRO A 343 2.07 -1.86 -1.41
N LEU A 344 1.80 -0.81 -2.21
CA LEU A 344 0.50 -0.15 -2.26
C LEU A 344 -0.13 -0.14 -3.65
N GLY A 345 0.64 0.07 -4.72
CA GLY A 345 0.17 0.12 -6.10
C GLY A 345 0.56 -1.11 -6.89
N LEU A 346 -0.29 -1.52 -7.83
CA LEU A 346 -0.06 -2.65 -8.72
C LEU A 346 -0.63 -2.34 -10.11
N ALA A 347 0.20 -2.42 -11.15
CA ALA A 347 -0.24 -2.31 -12.53
C ALA A 347 0.55 -3.24 -13.46
N PHE A 348 -0.15 -3.98 -14.32
CA PHE A 348 0.49 -4.80 -15.36
C PHE A 348 0.99 -3.94 -16.52
N ALA A 349 2.06 -4.41 -17.17
CA ALA A 349 2.78 -3.66 -18.17
C ALA A 349 2.14 -3.67 -19.58
N ASP A 350 1.03 -4.38 -19.79
CA ASP A 350 0.39 -4.63 -21.08
C ASP A 350 0.08 -3.36 -21.89
N LYS A 351 -0.23 -2.26 -21.21
CA LYS A 351 -0.51 -0.94 -21.82
C LYS A 351 0.69 -0.01 -21.86
N MET A 352 1.85 -0.43 -21.33
CA MET A 352 3.00 0.43 -21.18
C MET A 352 4.04 0.18 -22.28
N LYS A 353 4.62 1.26 -22.80
CA LYS A 353 5.59 1.26 -23.91
C LYS A 353 6.90 1.92 -23.47
N ILE A 354 7.35 1.61 -22.26
CA ILE A 354 8.60 2.19 -21.72
C ILE A 354 9.84 1.39 -22.14
N GLY A 355 9.65 0.24 -22.81
CA GLY A 355 10.72 -0.52 -23.45
C GLY A 355 11.55 -1.40 -22.52
N GLY A 356 12.63 -1.97 -23.07
CA GLY A 356 13.57 -2.79 -22.31
C GLY A 356 12.97 -4.07 -21.73
N ALA A 357 13.35 -4.39 -20.49
CA ALA A 357 12.90 -5.57 -19.76
C ALA A 357 11.50 -5.42 -19.12
N PHE A 358 10.79 -4.30 -19.34
CA PHE A 358 9.57 -3.92 -18.65
C PHE A 358 8.30 -4.21 -19.47
N THR A 359 8.27 -5.31 -20.21
CA THR A 359 7.18 -5.61 -21.16
C THR A 359 6.19 -6.65 -20.68
N ASN A 360 6.62 -7.63 -19.90
CA ASN A 360 5.76 -8.69 -19.40
C ASN A 360 5.94 -8.87 -17.89
N GLY A 361 5.04 -8.32 -17.14
CA GLY A 361 5.10 -8.31 -15.68
C GLY A 361 4.28 -7.20 -15.06
N ALA A 362 4.55 -6.93 -13.80
CA ALA A 362 3.81 -5.96 -13.01
C ALA A 362 4.74 -4.94 -12.36
N PHE A 363 4.34 -3.67 -12.40
CA PHE A 363 4.94 -2.60 -11.62
C PHE A 363 4.30 -2.56 -10.24
N VAL A 364 5.12 -2.35 -9.21
CA VAL A 364 4.69 -2.26 -7.82
C VAL A 364 5.31 -1.04 -7.16
N GLY A 365 4.47 -0.19 -6.58
CA GLY A 365 4.90 0.91 -5.73
C GLY A 365 5.18 0.42 -4.31
N LEU A 366 6.44 0.50 -3.86
CA LEU A 366 6.89 0.15 -2.51
C LEU A 366 7.02 1.42 -1.68
N HIS A 367 6.01 1.72 -0.86
CA HIS A 367 5.88 2.97 -0.11
C HIS A 367 6.99 3.17 0.94
N GLY A 368 7.52 2.07 1.46
CA GLY A 368 8.64 2.06 2.37
C GLY A 368 8.31 1.84 3.84
N SER A 369 9.26 1.24 4.53
CA SER A 369 9.12 0.79 5.91
C SER A 369 9.09 1.94 6.92
N TRP A 370 8.44 1.71 8.05
CA TRP A 370 8.48 2.55 9.24
C TRP A 370 9.13 1.82 10.44
N ASN A 371 9.24 0.51 10.36
CA ASN A 371 9.60 -0.41 11.44
C ASN A 371 10.72 -1.40 11.08
N ARG A 372 11.64 -1.02 10.21
CA ARG A 372 12.78 -1.85 9.77
C ARG A 372 14.07 -1.05 9.73
N LYS A 373 15.18 -1.64 10.18
CA LYS A 373 16.55 -1.07 10.11
C LYS A 373 17.48 -2.02 9.33
N PRO A 374 18.13 -1.56 8.24
CA PRO A 374 17.92 -0.30 7.55
C PRO A 374 16.51 -0.22 6.92
N ALA A 375 16.07 0.98 6.55
CA ALA A 375 14.81 1.19 5.85
C ALA A 375 14.77 0.42 4.53
N ALA A 376 13.59 -0.10 4.16
CA ALA A 376 13.35 -0.86 2.93
C ALA A 376 12.16 -0.29 2.15
N GLY A 377 12.04 -0.64 0.87
CA GLY A 377 11.04 -0.04 -0.01
C GLY A 377 11.50 1.32 -0.54
N TYR A 378 10.64 2.34 -0.52
CA TYR A 378 10.90 3.69 -1.04
C TYR A 378 11.37 3.66 -2.50
N LYS A 379 10.69 2.84 -3.32
CA LYS A 379 11.04 2.65 -4.74
C LYS A 379 9.87 2.06 -5.51
N VAL A 380 9.95 2.10 -6.82
CA VAL A 380 9.08 1.33 -7.71
C VAL A 380 9.88 0.18 -8.28
N VAL A 381 9.30 -1.01 -8.24
CA VAL A 381 9.91 -2.22 -8.80
C VAL A 381 9.06 -2.81 -9.91
N PHE A 382 9.69 -3.59 -10.78
CA PHE A 382 9.04 -4.43 -11.77
C PHE A 382 9.24 -5.90 -11.40
N VAL A 383 8.17 -6.66 -11.34
CA VAL A 383 8.16 -8.11 -11.13
C VAL A 383 7.92 -8.78 -12.47
N PRO A 384 8.88 -9.53 -13.02
CA PRO A 384 8.71 -10.22 -14.29
C PRO A 384 7.71 -11.38 -14.18
N PHE A 385 6.85 -11.51 -15.20
CA PHE A 385 5.92 -12.62 -15.37
C PHE A 385 6.32 -13.47 -16.57
N ALA A 386 5.88 -14.72 -16.55
CA ALA A 386 5.95 -15.59 -17.70
C ALA A 386 4.77 -15.29 -18.66
N PRO A 387 4.86 -15.70 -19.95
CA PRO A 387 3.79 -15.46 -20.93
C PRO A 387 2.43 -16.09 -20.56
N ASN A 388 2.42 -17.11 -19.71
CA ASN A 388 1.20 -17.73 -19.21
C ASN A 388 0.49 -16.94 -18.10
N GLY A 389 0.98 -15.74 -17.74
CA GLY A 389 0.39 -14.90 -16.69
C GLY A 389 0.77 -15.32 -15.27
N GLU A 390 1.76 -16.17 -15.10
CA GLU A 390 2.31 -16.52 -13.79
C GLU A 390 3.57 -15.71 -13.48
N VAL A 391 3.79 -15.41 -12.20
CA VAL A 391 4.98 -14.72 -11.78
C VAL A 391 6.25 -15.54 -12.06
N GLY A 392 7.28 -14.89 -12.59
CA GLY A 392 8.56 -15.51 -12.93
C GLY A 392 9.42 -15.84 -11.70
N LYS A 393 10.56 -16.53 -11.93
CA LYS A 393 11.54 -16.84 -10.86
C LYS A 393 12.53 -15.69 -10.62
N ALA A 394 12.64 -14.75 -11.54
CA ALA A 394 13.57 -13.64 -11.43
C ALA A 394 13.23 -12.74 -10.22
N LYS A 395 14.24 -12.11 -9.66
CA LYS A 395 14.07 -11.12 -8.58
C LYS A 395 13.42 -9.85 -9.14
N PRO A 396 12.79 -9.01 -8.30
CA PRO A 396 12.23 -7.75 -8.75
C PRO A 396 13.35 -6.83 -9.25
N VAL A 397 13.03 -6.03 -10.27
CA VAL A 397 13.97 -5.09 -10.90
C VAL A 397 13.58 -3.68 -10.49
N ASP A 398 14.55 -2.88 -10.03
CA ASP A 398 14.31 -1.48 -9.68
C ASP A 398 13.96 -0.65 -10.93
N VAL A 399 12.87 0.13 -10.84
CA VAL A 399 12.37 1.02 -11.91
C VAL A 399 12.64 2.48 -11.57
N LEU A 400 12.27 2.90 -10.37
CA LEU A 400 12.57 4.22 -9.80
C LEU A 400 13.11 4.06 -8.39
N THR A 401 14.20 4.75 -8.10
CA THR A 401 14.86 4.80 -6.78
C THR A 401 15.12 6.25 -6.36
N GLY A 402 15.84 6.47 -5.26
CA GLY A 402 16.22 7.80 -4.80
C GLY A 402 15.13 8.56 -4.04
N PHE A 403 14.06 7.88 -3.61
CA PHE A 403 13.03 8.45 -2.74
C PHE A 403 13.51 8.68 -1.31
N LEU A 404 14.56 7.99 -0.87
CA LEU A 404 15.34 8.34 0.30
C LEU A 404 16.62 9.07 -0.13
N ASN A 405 17.02 10.09 0.63
CA ASN A 405 18.33 10.72 0.47
C ASN A 405 19.43 9.94 1.22
N ALA A 406 20.66 10.39 1.13
CA ALA A 406 21.81 9.76 1.79
C ALA A 406 21.69 9.76 3.33
N ASP A 407 20.95 10.72 3.90
CA ASP A 407 20.73 10.83 5.35
C ASP A 407 19.58 9.91 5.84
N GLY A 408 18.88 9.23 4.90
CA GLY A 408 17.72 8.41 5.21
C GLY A 408 16.41 9.19 5.34
N ASP A 409 16.39 10.48 4.96
CA ASP A 409 15.16 11.28 4.91
C ASP A 409 14.38 10.99 3.64
N ALA A 410 13.05 11.03 3.70
CA ALA A 410 12.17 10.80 2.57
C ALA A 410 11.98 12.06 1.73
N ARG A 411 12.46 12.05 0.48
CA ARG A 411 12.09 13.04 -0.54
C ARG A 411 10.68 12.80 -1.03
N GLY A 412 10.27 11.54 -1.12
CA GLY A 412 8.96 11.09 -1.55
C GLY A 412 8.69 9.66 -1.10
N ARG A 413 7.46 9.20 -1.34
CA ARG A 413 7.04 7.82 -1.09
C ARG A 413 6.09 7.36 -2.21
N PRO A 414 6.52 6.44 -3.07
CA PRO A 414 5.66 5.97 -4.17
C PRO A 414 4.47 5.18 -3.61
N VAL A 415 3.27 5.48 -4.12
CA VAL A 415 2.03 4.84 -3.69
C VAL A 415 1.48 3.99 -4.82
N ASP A 416 0.83 4.59 -5.80
CA ASP A 416 0.17 3.89 -6.88
C ASP A 416 0.95 4.00 -8.19
N VAL A 417 0.71 3.04 -9.05
CA VAL A 417 1.30 2.94 -10.38
C VAL A 417 0.21 2.68 -11.42
N ALA A 418 0.27 3.35 -12.57
CA ALA A 418 -0.71 3.20 -13.64
C ALA A 418 -0.08 3.45 -15.00
N GLY A 419 -0.58 2.80 -16.05
CA GLY A 419 -0.21 3.12 -17.43
C GLY A 419 -1.05 4.26 -17.98
N ASP A 420 -0.43 5.34 -18.52
CA ASP A 420 -1.18 6.39 -19.21
C ASP A 420 -1.63 5.94 -20.62
N ALA A 421 -2.52 6.72 -21.24
CA ALA A 421 -3.03 6.43 -22.57
C ALA A 421 -1.95 6.44 -23.69
N LYS A 422 -0.77 7.01 -23.43
CA LYS A 422 0.37 7.08 -24.34
C LYS A 422 1.41 5.98 -24.09
N GLY A 423 1.19 5.13 -23.07
CA GLY A 423 2.06 4.01 -22.71
C GLY A 423 3.20 4.37 -21.76
N ALA A 424 3.15 5.51 -21.08
CA ALA A 424 4.06 5.83 -19.99
C ALA A 424 3.58 5.23 -18.68
N LEU A 425 4.49 5.01 -17.74
CA LEU A 425 4.19 4.65 -16.37
C LEU A 425 4.01 5.93 -15.53
N LEU A 426 2.87 6.07 -14.88
CA LEU A 426 2.60 7.08 -13.87
C LEU A 426 2.86 6.51 -12.49
N VAL A 427 3.39 7.35 -11.59
CA VAL A 427 3.66 7.00 -10.19
C VAL A 427 3.18 8.13 -9.30
N SER A 428 2.23 7.87 -8.41
CA SER A 428 1.85 8.83 -7.38
C SER A 428 2.83 8.81 -6.22
N ASP A 429 3.11 9.98 -5.68
CA ASP A 429 4.03 10.22 -4.57
C ASP A 429 3.31 11.10 -3.55
N ASP A 430 2.81 10.50 -2.47
CA ASP A 430 1.94 11.18 -1.51
C ASP A 430 2.67 12.23 -0.67
N VAL A 431 3.92 11.97 -0.33
CA VAL A 431 4.77 12.87 0.46
C VAL A 431 5.40 13.95 -0.42
N GLY A 432 5.76 13.58 -1.66
CA GLY A 432 6.26 14.53 -2.65
C GLY A 432 5.16 15.43 -3.24
N ASN A 433 3.88 15.08 -3.07
CA ASN A 433 2.73 15.79 -3.65
C ASN A 433 2.78 15.91 -5.18
N VAL A 434 3.29 14.86 -5.83
CA VAL A 434 3.63 14.81 -7.26
C VAL A 434 3.09 13.53 -7.89
N ILE A 435 2.71 13.60 -9.16
CA ILE A 435 2.61 12.44 -10.04
C ILE A 435 3.84 12.46 -10.96
N TRP A 436 4.63 11.41 -10.90
CA TRP A 436 5.77 11.19 -11.78
C TRP A 436 5.35 10.48 -13.05
N ARG A 437 5.95 10.82 -14.18
CA ARG A 437 5.76 10.15 -15.48
C ARG A 437 7.07 9.57 -15.97
N VAL A 438 7.08 8.26 -16.24
CA VAL A 438 8.25 7.50 -16.68
C VAL A 438 8.05 7.06 -18.12
N THR A 439 9.04 7.32 -18.97
CA THR A 439 9.05 6.91 -20.39
C THR A 439 10.36 6.22 -20.73
N GLY A 440 10.41 5.49 -21.83
CA GLY A 440 11.68 5.05 -22.42
C GLY A 440 12.55 6.25 -22.80
N ALA A 441 13.86 6.12 -22.62
CA ALA A 441 14.81 7.10 -23.14
C ALA A 441 14.76 7.06 -24.70
N LYS A 442 14.76 8.26 -25.31
CA LYS A 442 14.82 8.38 -26.79
C LYS A 442 16.20 8.02 -27.31
#